data_b01ea4310cab9b675b6ac051bc90baa9
#
_entry.id   b01ea4310cab9b675b6ac051bc90baa9
#
_cell.length_a   1.000
_cell.length_b   1.000
_cell.length_c   1.000
_cell.angle_alpha   90.00
_cell.angle_beta   90.00
_cell.angle_gamma   90.00
#
_symmetry.space_group_name_H-M   'P 1'
#
loop_
_entity.id
_entity.type
_entity.pdbx_description
1 polymer ?
#
loop_
_entity_poly.entity_id
_entity_poly.type
_entity_poly.pdbx_seq_one_letter_code
_entity_poly.pdbx_strand_id
1 'polypeptide(L)'
;MQEPVVLDHIKIPNARDLGGYLGADGRKILKKRLLRTGKIIDLSNDDKKFLINYGVKTVIDLRTPSEYNVNPDTPIEGVEDVHIPVHRDAKLDTKLIAMRQTYDKVQYAGFKFMCYQYRRSITEPFSQNAFKKILETLASQKDGATIFHCSEGKDRTGLTTVFILYLLGVNWETIRQDYLYSNFTLRDYQAAMDKKIIAEGGNDILRSNIRSLAGVANEYLDTALLTIKQEYDGIDNFIHNQLGLDQEFIQEFRNLYLEVK
;
A
#
# COMPACT_ATOMS: atom_id res chain seq x y z
N MET A 1 -8.09 10.69 17.85
CA MET A 1 -7.63 9.84 16.73
C MET A 1 -8.29 10.34 15.46
N GLN A 2 -7.53 10.52 14.39
CA GLN A 2 -8.12 10.89 13.09
C GLN A 2 -8.48 9.58 12.38
N GLU A 3 -9.76 9.36 12.12
CA GLU A 3 -10.21 8.17 11.39
C GLU A 3 -10.09 8.41 9.88
N PRO A 4 -9.68 7.39 9.10
CA PRO A 4 -9.65 7.50 7.65
C PRO A 4 -11.06 7.58 7.07
N VAL A 5 -11.21 8.23 5.93
CA VAL A 5 -12.47 8.30 5.20
C VAL A 5 -12.65 7.00 4.40
N VAL A 6 -13.34 6.02 4.98
CA VAL A 6 -13.60 4.73 4.32
C VAL A 6 -14.59 4.91 3.18
N LEU A 7 -14.33 4.26 2.04
CA LEU A 7 -15.21 4.23 0.88
C LEU A 7 -16.00 2.90 0.88
N ASP A 8 -16.96 2.79 1.79
CA ASP A 8 -17.76 1.59 2.03
C ASP A 8 -18.89 1.36 0.98
N HIS A 9 -19.08 2.32 0.10
CA HIS A 9 -20.10 2.27 -0.95
C HIS A 9 -19.66 1.48 -2.20
N ILE A 10 -18.40 1.08 -2.29
CA ILE A 10 -17.84 0.33 -3.41
C ILE A 10 -17.28 -1.01 -2.97
N LYS A 11 -17.35 -1.99 -3.86
CA LYS A 11 -16.85 -3.34 -3.58
C LYS A 11 -15.34 -3.50 -3.80
N ILE A 12 -14.57 -2.45 -3.52
CA ILE A 12 -13.11 -2.52 -3.59
C ILE A 12 -12.56 -2.74 -2.18
N PRO A 13 -11.76 -3.80 -1.96
CA PRO A 13 -11.21 -4.08 -0.63
C PRO A 13 -10.37 -2.93 -0.10
N ASN A 14 -10.45 -2.67 1.21
CA ASN A 14 -9.56 -1.77 1.92
C ASN A 14 -9.54 -0.32 1.37
N ALA A 15 -10.64 0.10 0.71
CA ALA A 15 -10.73 1.38 0.03
C ALA A 15 -10.93 2.54 1.00
N ARG A 16 -10.09 3.58 0.93
CA ARG A 16 -10.21 4.81 1.70
C ARG A 16 -9.49 6.00 1.09
N ASP A 17 -9.97 7.19 1.41
CA ASP A 17 -9.38 8.48 1.07
C ASP A 17 -8.44 8.91 2.22
N LEU A 18 -7.24 9.35 1.90
CA LEU A 18 -6.27 9.90 2.87
C LEU A 18 -6.56 11.37 3.22
N GLY A 19 -7.56 11.98 2.59
CA GLY A 19 -7.96 13.36 2.85
C GLY A 19 -8.48 13.55 4.27
N GLY A 20 -8.15 14.72 4.85
CA GLY A 20 -8.56 15.10 6.20
C GLY A 20 -7.51 14.89 7.27
N TYR A 21 -6.47 14.07 7.06
CA TYR A 21 -5.36 13.96 8.00
C TYR A 21 -4.60 15.28 8.12
N LEU A 22 -4.17 15.61 9.34
CA LEU A 22 -3.35 16.79 9.61
C LEU A 22 -1.90 16.53 9.19
N GLY A 23 -1.44 17.32 8.25
CA GLY A 23 -0.08 17.31 7.74
C GLY A 23 0.74 18.51 8.23
N ALA A 24 1.72 18.92 7.42
CA ALA A 24 2.63 20.00 7.72
C ALA A 24 1.88 21.31 8.00
N ASP A 25 2.37 22.08 8.96
CA ASP A 25 1.83 23.38 9.38
C ASP A 25 0.36 23.34 9.85
N GLY A 26 -0.15 22.18 10.26
CA GLY A 26 -1.54 21.98 10.66
C GLY A 26 -2.56 22.02 9.51
N ARG A 27 -2.09 21.99 8.26
CA ARG A 27 -2.94 21.91 7.07
C ARG A 27 -3.46 20.48 6.88
N LYS A 28 -4.72 20.35 6.48
CA LYS A 28 -5.29 19.04 6.19
C LYS A 28 -4.92 18.58 4.77
N ILE A 29 -4.80 17.27 4.61
CA ILE A 29 -4.73 16.66 3.28
C ILE A 29 -6.07 16.89 2.57
N LEU A 30 -6.01 17.35 1.33
CA LEU A 30 -7.19 17.56 0.48
C LEU A 30 -7.93 16.23 0.27
N LYS A 31 -9.25 16.25 0.46
CA LYS A 31 -10.09 15.10 0.14
C LYS A 31 -10.21 14.92 -1.38
N LYS A 32 -10.51 13.68 -1.79
CA LYS A 32 -10.66 13.31 -3.21
C LYS A 32 -9.40 13.55 -4.04
N ARG A 33 -8.25 13.33 -3.43
CA ARG A 33 -6.97 13.45 -4.11
C ARG A 33 -6.14 12.16 -4.05
N LEU A 34 -6.04 11.55 -2.90
CA LEU A 34 -5.18 10.38 -2.63
C LEU A 34 -6.03 9.24 -2.06
N LEU A 35 -6.29 8.23 -2.87
CA LEU A 35 -7.09 7.06 -2.51
C LEU A 35 -6.20 5.81 -2.47
N ARG A 36 -6.30 5.05 -1.40
CA ARG A 36 -5.63 3.74 -1.31
C ARG A 36 -6.65 2.63 -1.28
N THR A 37 -6.39 1.54 -2.02
CA THR A 37 -7.34 0.43 -2.15
C THR A 37 -6.63 -0.92 -2.29
N GLY A 38 -7.38 -2.03 -2.24
CA GLY A 38 -7.00 -3.31 -2.85
C GLY A 38 -7.25 -3.29 -4.36
N LYS A 39 -7.08 -4.45 -5.00
CA LYS A 39 -7.21 -4.62 -6.44
C LYS A 39 -8.59 -4.19 -6.96
N ILE A 40 -8.61 -3.60 -8.13
CA ILE A 40 -9.79 -3.02 -8.79
C ILE A 40 -10.29 -3.99 -9.87
N ILE A 41 -10.80 -5.14 -9.46
CA ILE A 41 -11.32 -6.18 -10.35
C ILE A 41 -12.84 -6.35 -10.17
N ASP A 42 -13.51 -6.79 -11.22
CA ASP A 42 -14.95 -7.10 -11.21
C ASP A 42 -15.85 -5.95 -10.77
N LEU A 43 -15.46 -4.70 -11.11
CA LEU A 43 -16.26 -3.52 -10.79
C LEU A 43 -17.61 -3.56 -11.48
N SER A 44 -18.67 -3.34 -10.70
CA SER A 44 -19.99 -3.07 -11.25
C SER A 44 -20.04 -1.70 -11.96
N ASN A 45 -21.06 -1.50 -12.79
CA ASN A 45 -21.27 -0.19 -13.42
C ASN A 45 -21.51 0.93 -12.38
N ASP A 46 -22.09 0.60 -11.23
CA ASP A 46 -22.33 1.58 -10.17
C ASP A 46 -21.02 1.92 -9.44
N ASP A 47 -20.13 0.94 -9.21
CA ASP A 47 -18.79 1.20 -8.68
C ASP A 47 -18.00 2.12 -9.62
N LYS A 48 -18.01 1.85 -10.94
CA LYS A 48 -17.36 2.71 -11.95
C LYS A 48 -17.91 4.13 -11.93
N LYS A 49 -19.23 4.28 -11.93
CA LYS A 49 -19.88 5.62 -11.85
C LYS A 49 -19.50 6.32 -10.55
N PHE A 50 -19.47 5.61 -9.43
CA PHE A 50 -19.06 6.20 -8.16
C PHE A 50 -17.64 6.77 -8.26
N LEU A 51 -16.66 5.98 -8.76
CA LEU A 51 -15.27 6.42 -8.90
C LEU A 51 -15.12 7.62 -9.83
N ILE A 52 -15.84 7.63 -10.97
CA ILE A 52 -15.87 8.78 -11.89
C ILE A 52 -16.42 10.01 -11.20
N ASN A 53 -17.56 9.89 -10.50
CA ASN A 53 -18.18 10.99 -9.76
C ASN A 53 -17.34 11.44 -8.55
N TYR A 54 -16.56 10.54 -7.96
CA TYR A 54 -15.60 10.87 -6.91
C TYR A 54 -14.43 11.72 -7.44
N GLY A 55 -14.23 11.71 -8.76
CA GLY A 55 -13.20 12.48 -9.45
C GLY A 55 -11.95 11.70 -9.75
N VAL A 56 -11.99 10.36 -9.75
CA VAL A 56 -10.82 9.53 -10.11
C VAL A 56 -10.40 9.79 -11.54
N LYS A 57 -9.10 10.06 -11.73
CA LYS A 57 -8.46 10.32 -13.02
C LYS A 57 -7.37 9.32 -13.34
N THR A 58 -6.73 8.78 -12.31
CA THR A 58 -5.58 7.87 -12.48
C THR A 58 -5.68 6.73 -11.49
N VAL A 59 -5.32 5.53 -11.96
CA VAL A 59 -5.09 4.34 -11.15
C VAL A 59 -3.63 3.96 -11.28
N ILE A 60 -2.92 3.76 -10.16
CA ILE A 60 -1.54 3.26 -10.12
C ILE A 60 -1.56 1.86 -9.53
N ASP A 61 -1.32 0.85 -10.36
CA ASP A 61 -1.23 -0.54 -9.95
C ASP A 61 0.21 -0.90 -9.53
N LEU A 62 0.37 -1.31 -8.26
CA LEU A 62 1.65 -1.65 -7.64
C LEU A 62 1.97 -3.15 -7.70
N ARG A 63 1.11 -3.96 -8.29
CA ARG A 63 1.23 -5.42 -8.34
C ARG A 63 2.38 -5.85 -9.25
N THR A 64 2.89 -7.05 -9.00
CA THR A 64 3.89 -7.64 -9.88
C THR A 64 3.31 -7.88 -11.29
N PRO A 65 4.16 -7.98 -12.33
CA PRO A 65 3.68 -8.26 -13.69
C PRO A 65 2.81 -9.52 -13.77
N SER A 66 3.14 -10.58 -13.02
CA SER A 66 2.33 -11.81 -13.02
C SER A 66 0.97 -11.62 -12.36
N GLU A 67 0.87 -10.84 -11.25
CA GLU A 67 -0.41 -10.52 -10.61
C GLU A 67 -1.30 -9.67 -11.53
N TYR A 68 -0.71 -8.67 -12.18
CA TYR A 68 -1.38 -7.78 -13.15
C TYR A 68 -1.94 -8.58 -14.35
N ASN A 69 -1.13 -9.44 -14.95
CA ASN A 69 -1.53 -10.21 -16.14
C ASN A 69 -2.60 -11.27 -15.85
N VAL A 70 -2.59 -11.85 -14.65
CA VAL A 70 -3.58 -12.90 -14.27
C VAL A 70 -4.93 -12.28 -13.94
N ASN A 71 -4.95 -11.12 -13.29
CA ASN A 71 -6.17 -10.42 -12.88
C ASN A 71 -6.02 -8.94 -13.20
N PRO A 72 -6.15 -8.51 -14.46
CA PRO A 72 -6.04 -7.09 -14.82
C PRO A 72 -7.14 -6.29 -14.13
N ASP A 73 -6.88 -5.02 -13.88
CA ASP A 73 -7.89 -4.13 -13.33
C ASP A 73 -9.05 -3.95 -14.30
N THR A 74 -10.23 -3.74 -13.75
CA THR A 74 -11.41 -3.42 -14.54
C THR A 74 -11.25 -2.02 -15.13
N PRO A 75 -11.27 -1.83 -16.45
CA PRO A 75 -11.13 -0.53 -17.07
C PRO A 75 -12.26 0.44 -16.67
N ILE A 76 -11.91 1.68 -16.37
CA ILE A 76 -12.83 2.77 -16.06
C ILE A 76 -12.68 3.84 -17.14
N GLU A 77 -13.79 4.20 -17.77
CA GLU A 77 -13.76 5.16 -18.88
C GLU A 77 -13.23 6.54 -18.42
N GLY A 78 -12.27 7.08 -19.15
CA GLY A 78 -11.64 8.36 -18.86
C GLY A 78 -10.66 8.37 -17.69
N VAL A 79 -10.31 7.19 -17.17
CA VAL A 79 -9.30 7.01 -16.10
C VAL A 79 -8.04 6.39 -16.71
N GLU A 80 -6.89 7.01 -16.45
CA GLU A 80 -5.59 6.50 -16.85
C GLU A 80 -5.16 5.34 -15.95
N ASP A 81 -4.67 4.25 -16.54
CA ASP A 81 -4.10 3.10 -15.83
C ASP A 81 -2.58 3.10 -15.97
N VAL A 82 -1.88 3.17 -14.84
CA VAL A 82 -0.41 3.25 -14.76
C VAL A 82 0.11 2.07 -13.95
N HIS A 83 0.89 1.19 -14.57
CA HIS A 83 1.47 0.04 -13.89
C HIS A 83 2.90 0.31 -13.42
N ILE A 84 3.09 0.39 -12.10
CA ILE A 84 4.41 0.59 -11.45
C ILE A 84 4.61 -0.50 -10.40
N PRO A 85 5.12 -1.68 -10.77
CA PRO A 85 5.30 -2.80 -9.85
C PRO A 85 6.36 -2.47 -8.79
N VAL A 86 5.99 -2.60 -7.52
CA VAL A 86 6.93 -2.41 -6.39
C VAL A 86 7.86 -3.60 -6.22
N HIS A 87 7.43 -4.80 -6.60
CA HIS A 87 8.26 -6.01 -6.55
C HIS A 87 8.34 -6.67 -7.92
N ARG A 88 9.46 -7.35 -8.18
CA ARG A 88 9.58 -8.30 -9.27
C ARG A 88 8.78 -9.57 -8.98
N ASP A 89 8.49 -10.37 -10.00
CA ASP A 89 7.80 -11.63 -9.80
C ASP A 89 8.55 -12.56 -8.84
N ALA A 90 7.83 -13.08 -7.85
CA ALA A 90 8.38 -13.95 -6.82
C ALA A 90 8.93 -15.29 -7.38
N LYS A 91 8.53 -15.68 -8.58
CA LYS A 91 9.05 -16.87 -9.29
C LYS A 91 10.57 -16.81 -9.54
N LEU A 92 11.15 -15.61 -9.48
CA LEU A 92 12.58 -15.38 -9.66
C LEU A 92 13.37 -15.37 -8.35
N ASP A 93 12.68 -15.46 -7.20
CA ASP A 93 13.30 -15.43 -5.87
C ASP A 93 13.20 -16.79 -5.19
N THR A 94 14.29 -17.56 -5.25
CA THR A 94 14.38 -18.91 -4.67
C THR A 94 14.17 -18.93 -3.16
N LYS A 95 14.57 -17.85 -2.45
CA LYS A 95 14.37 -17.73 -1.00
C LYS A 95 12.89 -17.57 -0.65
N LEU A 96 12.15 -16.75 -1.40
CA LEU A 96 10.72 -16.61 -1.20
C LEU A 96 9.97 -17.92 -1.48
N ILE A 97 10.37 -18.63 -2.53
CA ILE A 97 9.80 -19.94 -2.85
C ILE A 97 10.03 -20.93 -1.70
N ALA A 98 11.28 -21.04 -1.23
CA ALA A 98 11.63 -21.93 -0.13
C ALA A 98 10.85 -21.60 1.16
N MET A 99 10.69 -20.31 1.50
CA MET A 99 9.92 -19.90 2.68
C MET A 99 8.44 -20.31 2.56
N ARG A 100 7.82 -20.14 1.40
CA ARG A 100 6.41 -20.54 1.16
C ARG A 100 6.18 -22.03 1.34
N GLN A 101 7.14 -22.87 0.97
CA GLN A 101 7.07 -24.34 1.09
C GLN A 101 7.10 -24.83 2.56
N THR A 102 7.30 -23.93 3.52
CA THR A 102 7.41 -24.29 4.95
C THR A 102 6.20 -23.84 5.78
N TYR A 103 5.18 -23.22 5.16
CA TYR A 103 4.05 -22.65 5.91
C TYR A 103 3.21 -23.66 6.69
N ASP A 104 3.18 -24.90 6.25
CA ASP A 104 2.48 -26.01 6.92
C ASP A 104 3.33 -26.76 7.96
N LYS A 105 4.64 -26.43 8.06
CA LYS A 105 5.64 -27.18 8.84
C LYS A 105 6.38 -26.35 9.87
N VAL A 106 6.61 -25.06 9.57
CA VAL A 106 7.47 -24.20 10.38
C VAL A 106 6.66 -23.06 11.00
N GLN A 107 6.63 -23.03 12.34
CA GLN A 107 6.01 -21.95 13.08
C GLN A 107 6.66 -20.60 12.78
N TYR A 108 5.85 -19.54 12.65
CA TYR A 108 6.27 -18.18 12.31
C TYR A 108 6.90 -18.01 10.92
N ALA A 109 6.79 -19.01 10.02
CA ALA A 109 7.33 -18.86 8.65
C ALA A 109 6.63 -17.71 7.89
N GLY A 110 5.31 -17.56 8.04
CA GLY A 110 4.56 -16.45 7.45
C GLY A 110 4.98 -15.08 8.00
N PHE A 111 5.18 -14.97 9.31
CA PHE A 111 5.68 -13.75 9.95
C PHE A 111 7.07 -13.37 9.43
N LYS A 112 8.01 -14.33 9.43
CA LYS A 112 9.37 -14.12 8.91
C LYS A 112 9.38 -13.74 7.44
N PHE A 113 8.49 -14.34 6.65
CA PHE A 113 8.29 -13.99 5.24
C PHE A 113 7.87 -12.53 5.10
N MET A 114 6.91 -12.06 5.90
CA MET A 114 6.46 -10.66 5.84
C MET A 114 7.59 -9.70 6.24
N CYS A 115 8.30 -9.95 7.33
CA CYS A 115 9.45 -9.13 7.72
C CYS A 115 10.50 -9.09 6.58
N TYR A 116 10.80 -10.23 5.96
CA TYR A 116 11.71 -10.27 4.81
C TYR A 116 11.21 -9.44 3.63
N GLN A 117 9.92 -9.50 3.30
CA GLN A 117 9.32 -8.71 2.23
C GLN A 117 9.38 -7.21 2.51
N TYR A 118 9.12 -6.78 3.74
CA TYR A 118 9.21 -5.36 4.11
C TYR A 118 10.65 -4.85 4.06
N ARG A 119 11.62 -5.61 4.59
CA ARG A 119 13.04 -5.28 4.42
C ARG A 119 13.43 -5.18 2.94
N ARG A 120 13.03 -6.16 2.15
CA ARG A 120 13.28 -6.21 0.71
C ARG A 120 12.71 -5.00 -0.03
N SER A 121 11.50 -4.57 0.32
CA SER A 121 10.88 -3.37 -0.25
C SER A 121 11.73 -2.10 -0.04
N ILE A 122 12.52 -2.06 1.03
CA ILE A 122 13.39 -0.93 1.33
C ILE A 122 14.77 -1.07 0.67
N THR A 123 15.32 -2.29 0.63
CA THR A 123 16.72 -2.51 0.23
C THR A 123 16.92 -2.79 -1.27
N GLU A 124 15.88 -3.22 -1.98
CA GLU A 124 16.01 -3.51 -3.41
C GLU A 124 15.95 -2.24 -4.27
N PRO A 125 16.95 -1.98 -5.12
CA PRO A 125 16.94 -0.83 -6.02
C PRO A 125 15.71 -0.77 -6.93
N PHE A 126 15.15 -1.94 -7.31
CA PHE A 126 13.92 -2.02 -8.09
C PHE A 126 12.73 -1.41 -7.32
N SER A 127 12.58 -1.76 -6.04
CA SER A 127 11.50 -1.24 -5.18
C SER A 127 11.69 0.25 -4.89
N GLN A 128 12.92 0.68 -4.63
CA GLN A 128 13.27 2.09 -4.41
C GLN A 128 12.90 2.94 -5.64
N ASN A 129 13.28 2.49 -6.84
CA ASN A 129 12.93 3.16 -8.08
C ASN A 129 11.40 3.17 -8.33
N ALA A 130 10.69 2.10 -7.94
CA ALA A 130 9.25 2.07 -8.02
C ALA A 130 8.61 3.11 -7.08
N PHE A 131 9.01 3.20 -5.81
CA PHE A 131 8.52 4.22 -4.89
C PHE A 131 8.79 5.63 -5.38
N LYS A 132 10.01 5.90 -5.91
CA LYS A 132 10.31 7.17 -6.57
C LYS A 132 9.30 7.49 -7.67
N LYS A 133 9.12 6.58 -8.63
CA LYS A 133 8.20 6.76 -9.76
C LYS A 133 6.76 6.98 -9.33
N ILE A 134 6.30 6.26 -8.30
CA ILE A 134 4.96 6.44 -7.75
C ILE A 134 4.79 7.87 -7.21
N LEU A 135 5.75 8.36 -6.42
CA LEU A 135 5.70 9.70 -5.86
C LEU A 135 5.80 10.79 -6.94
N GLU A 136 6.65 10.60 -7.95
CA GLU A 136 6.74 11.49 -9.12
C GLU A 136 5.44 11.49 -9.94
N THR A 137 4.83 10.32 -10.16
CA THR A 137 3.53 10.20 -10.84
C THR A 137 2.45 10.95 -10.04
N LEU A 138 2.40 10.78 -8.73
CA LEU A 138 1.48 11.53 -7.88
C LEU A 138 1.74 13.04 -7.99
N ALA A 139 3.00 13.49 -7.95
CA ALA A 139 3.36 14.91 -8.08
C ALA A 139 2.95 15.52 -9.43
N SER A 140 2.81 14.72 -10.49
CA SER A 140 2.34 15.16 -11.80
C SER A 140 0.82 15.36 -11.87
N GLN A 141 0.04 14.78 -10.94
CA GLN A 141 -1.42 14.83 -10.92
C GLN A 141 -1.92 16.17 -10.36
N LYS A 142 -2.19 17.14 -11.24
CA LYS A 142 -2.59 18.49 -10.84
C LYS A 142 -4.02 18.58 -10.31
N ASP A 143 -4.92 17.73 -10.82
CA ASP A 143 -6.34 17.69 -10.46
C ASP A 143 -6.87 16.25 -10.35
N GLY A 144 -8.08 16.11 -9.80
CA GLY A 144 -8.74 14.83 -9.62
C GLY A 144 -8.12 13.96 -8.54
N ALA A 145 -8.67 12.77 -8.40
CA ALA A 145 -8.22 11.76 -7.46
C ALA A 145 -7.35 10.70 -8.13
N THR A 146 -6.31 10.27 -7.46
CA THR A 146 -5.49 9.12 -7.86
C THR A 146 -5.72 7.97 -6.89
N ILE A 147 -6.06 6.80 -7.43
CA ILE A 147 -6.03 5.54 -6.70
C ILE A 147 -4.64 4.93 -6.85
N PHE A 148 -4.06 4.44 -5.76
CA PHE A 148 -2.90 3.54 -5.80
C PHE A 148 -3.20 2.28 -5.00
N HIS A 149 -2.89 1.12 -5.59
CA HIS A 149 -3.31 -0.15 -5.01
C HIS A 149 -2.32 -1.29 -5.29
N CYS A 150 -2.47 -2.36 -4.50
CA CYS A 150 -1.89 -3.66 -4.80
C CYS A 150 -2.99 -4.74 -4.72
N SER A 151 -2.67 -5.98 -4.36
CA SER A 151 -3.69 -7.04 -4.28
C SER A 151 -4.71 -6.78 -3.16
N GLU A 152 -4.25 -6.59 -1.92
CA GLU A 152 -5.13 -6.38 -0.76
C GLU A 152 -5.08 -4.92 -0.23
N GLY A 153 -4.27 -4.06 -0.85
CA GLY A 153 -4.13 -2.67 -0.44
C GLY A 153 -3.47 -2.46 0.93
N LYS A 154 -2.71 -3.44 1.44
CA LYS A 154 -2.17 -3.40 2.81
C LYS A 154 -0.65 -3.21 2.88
N ASP A 155 0.16 -3.98 2.14
CA ASP A 155 1.62 -4.01 2.26
C ASP A 155 2.31 -2.99 1.34
N ARG A 156 2.37 -3.25 0.03
CA ARG A 156 2.96 -2.32 -0.97
C ARG A 156 2.27 -0.97 -0.95
N THR A 157 0.95 -0.98 -0.95
CA THR A 157 0.10 0.21 -0.79
C THR A 157 0.33 0.86 0.58
N GLY A 158 0.49 0.06 1.64
CA GLY A 158 0.78 0.53 2.99
C GLY A 158 2.11 1.29 3.07
N LEU A 159 3.21 0.73 2.54
CA LEU A 159 4.51 1.41 2.50
C LEU A 159 4.46 2.66 1.62
N THR A 160 3.79 2.61 0.48
CA THR A 160 3.55 3.81 -0.36
C THR A 160 2.83 4.89 0.43
N THR A 161 1.78 4.52 1.19
CA THR A 161 1.05 5.45 2.05
C THR A 161 1.95 6.05 3.14
N VAL A 162 2.82 5.24 3.75
CA VAL A 162 3.78 5.73 4.75
C VAL A 162 4.65 6.85 4.17
N PHE A 163 5.21 6.66 2.98
CA PHE A 163 6.01 7.70 2.32
C PHE A 163 5.19 8.94 1.96
N ILE A 164 3.99 8.77 1.40
CA ILE A 164 3.09 9.89 1.08
C ILE A 164 2.78 10.71 2.34
N LEU A 165 2.30 10.06 3.39
CA LEU A 165 1.90 10.74 4.63
C LEU A 165 3.10 11.40 5.32
N TYR A 166 4.28 10.77 5.27
CA TYR A 166 5.51 11.36 5.79
C TYR A 166 5.90 12.65 5.03
N LEU A 167 5.91 12.61 3.70
CA LEU A 167 6.19 13.80 2.86
C LEU A 167 5.21 14.93 3.15
N LEU A 168 3.94 14.60 3.38
CA LEU A 168 2.90 15.57 3.74
C LEU A 168 2.99 16.06 5.19
N GLY A 169 3.95 15.56 5.99
CA GLY A 169 4.19 15.98 7.36
C GLY A 169 3.16 15.48 8.38
N VAL A 170 2.49 14.37 8.08
CA VAL A 170 1.59 13.69 9.02
C VAL A 170 2.41 13.06 10.14
N ASN A 171 1.93 13.14 11.38
CA ASN A 171 2.64 12.56 12.51
C ASN A 171 2.67 11.01 12.46
N TRP A 172 3.71 10.42 13.05
CA TRP A 172 3.96 8.98 13.01
C TRP A 172 2.84 8.12 13.61
N GLU A 173 2.17 8.63 14.63
CA GLU A 173 1.06 7.91 15.26
C GLU A 173 -0.11 7.74 14.28
N THR A 174 -0.48 8.81 13.57
CA THR A 174 -1.53 8.77 12.54
C THR A 174 -1.11 7.87 11.36
N ILE A 175 0.15 7.94 10.91
CA ILE A 175 0.68 7.07 9.85
C ILE A 175 0.54 5.60 10.24
N ARG A 176 0.95 5.24 11.47
CA ARG A 176 0.87 3.88 11.99
C ARG A 176 -0.56 3.41 12.14
N GLN A 177 -1.45 4.27 12.61
CA GLN A 177 -2.87 3.97 12.75
C GLN A 177 -3.53 3.70 11.39
N ASP A 178 -3.27 4.53 10.36
CA ASP A 178 -3.77 4.26 9.01
C ASP A 178 -3.25 2.93 8.47
N TYR A 179 -1.97 2.62 8.66
CA TYR A 179 -1.40 1.34 8.26
C TYR A 179 -2.13 0.16 8.91
N LEU A 180 -2.29 0.19 10.25
CA LEU A 180 -2.94 -0.87 11.03
C LEU A 180 -4.45 -0.95 10.78
N TYR A 181 -5.09 0.13 10.33
CA TYR A 181 -6.51 0.17 9.99
C TYR A 181 -6.88 -0.84 8.90
N SER A 182 -5.92 -1.28 8.10
CA SER A 182 -6.11 -2.36 7.12
C SER A 182 -6.60 -3.66 7.74
N ASN A 183 -6.27 -3.95 9.01
CA ASN A 183 -6.80 -5.14 9.71
C ASN A 183 -8.30 -5.03 9.97
N PHE A 184 -8.80 -3.82 10.21
CA PHE A 184 -10.23 -3.59 10.39
C PHE A 184 -10.99 -3.75 9.07
N THR A 185 -10.52 -3.13 7.99
CA THR A 185 -11.18 -3.18 6.69
C THR A 185 -11.08 -4.56 6.01
N LEU A 186 -10.07 -5.36 6.35
CA LEU A 186 -9.84 -6.70 5.79
C LEU A 186 -10.28 -7.84 6.71
N ARG A 187 -10.99 -7.56 7.82
CA ARG A 187 -11.40 -8.59 8.80
C ARG A 187 -12.19 -9.74 8.18
N ASP A 188 -13.10 -9.43 7.25
CA ASP A 188 -13.94 -10.44 6.61
C ASP A 188 -13.14 -11.30 5.62
N TYR A 189 -12.18 -10.68 4.90
CA TYR A 189 -11.20 -11.39 4.08
C TYR A 189 -10.34 -12.33 4.94
N GLN A 190 -9.82 -11.87 6.07
CA GLN A 190 -9.02 -12.69 7.00
C GLN A 190 -9.82 -13.87 7.53
N ALA A 191 -11.08 -13.64 7.93
CA ALA A 191 -11.98 -14.68 8.39
C ALA A 191 -12.31 -15.70 7.30
N ALA A 192 -12.51 -15.26 6.06
CA ALA A 192 -12.76 -16.14 4.92
C ALA A 192 -11.54 -17.02 4.59
N MET A 193 -10.33 -16.45 4.65
CA MET A 193 -9.08 -17.19 4.47
C MET A 193 -8.91 -18.28 5.53
N ASP A 194 -9.16 -17.96 6.80
CA ASP A 194 -9.07 -18.93 7.90
C ASP A 194 -10.07 -20.08 7.74
N LYS A 195 -11.32 -19.76 7.41
CA LYS A 195 -12.36 -20.77 7.12
C LYS A 195 -11.98 -21.68 5.95
N LYS A 196 -11.41 -21.11 4.88
CA LYS A 196 -10.96 -21.86 3.71
C LYS A 196 -9.89 -22.89 4.10
N ILE A 197 -8.88 -22.49 4.87
CA ILE A 197 -7.81 -23.39 5.30
C ILE A 197 -8.35 -24.53 6.16
N ILE A 198 -9.29 -24.24 7.07
CA ILE A 198 -9.95 -25.29 7.88
C ILE A 198 -10.69 -26.29 6.97
N ALA A 199 -11.47 -25.78 6.01
CA ALA A 199 -12.23 -26.61 5.08
C ALA A 199 -11.35 -27.49 4.19
N GLU A 200 -10.16 -27.03 3.86
CA GLU A 200 -9.14 -27.76 3.08
C GLU A 200 -8.27 -28.71 3.94
N GLY A 201 -8.55 -28.84 5.25
CA GLY A 201 -7.82 -29.73 6.15
C GLY A 201 -6.44 -29.22 6.55
N GLY A 202 -6.20 -27.91 6.44
CA GLY A 202 -4.95 -27.28 6.86
C GLY A 202 -4.75 -27.36 8.37
N ASN A 203 -3.50 -27.59 8.79
CA ASN A 203 -3.15 -27.69 10.20
C ASN A 203 -3.02 -26.30 10.88
N ASP A 204 -2.88 -26.26 12.20
CA ASP A 204 -2.79 -25.03 12.98
C ASP A 204 -1.54 -24.21 12.68
N ILE A 205 -0.44 -24.83 12.25
CA ILE A 205 0.79 -24.15 11.82
C ILE A 205 0.50 -23.36 10.55
N LEU A 206 -0.13 -24.00 9.55
CA LEU A 206 -0.54 -23.32 8.30
C LEU A 206 -1.48 -22.16 8.60
N ARG A 207 -2.52 -22.38 9.43
CA ARG A 207 -3.47 -21.35 9.82
C ARG A 207 -2.78 -20.13 10.45
N SER A 208 -1.88 -20.36 11.40
CA SER A 208 -1.11 -19.28 12.06
C SER A 208 -0.27 -18.50 11.06
N ASN A 209 0.42 -19.18 10.16
CA ASN A 209 1.24 -18.55 9.13
C ASN A 209 0.40 -17.74 8.11
N ILE A 210 -0.73 -18.28 7.66
CA ILE A 210 -1.61 -17.56 6.72
C ILE A 210 -2.26 -16.33 7.38
N ARG A 211 -2.63 -16.39 8.67
CA ARG A 211 -3.08 -15.20 9.41
C ARG A 211 -2.03 -14.09 9.42
N SER A 212 -0.75 -14.45 9.59
CA SER A 212 0.36 -13.49 9.49
C SER A 212 0.46 -12.85 8.09
N LEU A 213 0.14 -13.61 7.03
CA LEU A 213 0.13 -13.10 5.65
C LEU A 213 -1.12 -12.29 5.32
N ALA A 214 -2.26 -12.63 5.92
CA ALA A 214 -3.55 -12.00 5.61
C ALA A 214 -3.74 -10.64 6.28
N GLY A 215 -3.00 -10.35 7.35
CA GLY A 215 -3.04 -9.09 8.09
C GLY A 215 -1.80 -8.23 7.92
N VAL A 216 -1.76 -7.14 8.69
CA VAL A 216 -0.57 -6.31 8.92
C VAL A 216 -0.25 -6.29 10.41
N ALA A 217 1.02 -6.05 10.75
CA ALA A 217 1.50 -5.99 12.12
C ALA A 217 2.49 -4.83 12.29
N ASN A 218 2.60 -4.30 13.51
CA ASN A 218 3.58 -3.27 13.83
C ASN A 218 5.00 -3.70 13.42
N GLU A 219 5.34 -4.94 13.67
CA GLU A 219 6.65 -5.51 13.41
C GLU A 219 7.04 -5.52 11.93
N TYR A 220 6.06 -5.59 11.03
CA TYR A 220 6.33 -5.48 9.60
C TYR A 220 6.73 -4.06 9.22
N LEU A 221 5.95 -3.07 9.67
CA LEU A 221 6.29 -1.66 9.48
C LEU A 221 7.60 -1.30 10.18
N ASP A 222 7.77 -1.75 11.42
CA ASP A 222 9.01 -1.54 12.18
C ASP A 222 10.22 -2.16 11.47
N THR A 223 10.08 -3.32 10.84
CA THR A 223 11.15 -3.91 10.01
C THR A 223 11.58 -2.95 8.89
N ALA A 224 10.63 -2.33 8.18
CA ALA A 224 10.95 -1.34 7.15
C ALA A 224 11.63 -0.10 7.74
N LEU A 225 11.05 0.49 8.79
CA LEU A 225 11.57 1.71 9.42
C LEU A 225 12.93 1.52 10.07
N LEU A 226 13.16 0.38 10.74
CA LEU A 226 14.46 0.03 11.31
C LEU A 226 15.50 -0.22 10.21
N THR A 227 15.12 -0.86 9.10
CA THR A 227 16.00 -1.00 7.94
C THR A 227 16.40 0.36 7.37
N ILE A 228 15.45 1.27 7.21
CA ILE A 228 15.72 2.65 6.77
C ILE A 228 16.67 3.34 7.74
N LYS A 229 16.44 3.20 9.04
CA LYS A 229 17.30 3.82 10.06
C LYS A 229 18.73 3.25 10.05
N GLN A 230 18.87 1.94 9.92
CA GLN A 230 20.15 1.25 10.05
C GLN A 230 21.01 1.33 8.78
N GLU A 231 20.39 1.28 7.59
CA GLU A 231 21.12 1.19 6.32
C GLU A 231 21.22 2.54 5.61
N TYR A 232 20.33 3.49 5.93
CA TYR A 232 20.26 4.79 5.24
C TYR A 232 20.27 5.99 6.19
N ASP A 233 20.55 5.77 7.49
CA ASP A 233 20.63 6.82 8.51
C ASP A 233 19.33 7.65 8.65
N GLY A 234 18.19 7.00 8.44
CA GLY A 234 16.87 7.57 8.64
C GLY A 234 16.08 7.89 7.37
N ILE A 235 14.81 8.23 7.56
CA ILE A 235 13.86 8.35 6.45
C ILE A 235 14.12 9.58 5.57
N ASP A 236 14.63 10.68 6.12
CA ASP A 236 14.99 11.87 5.34
C ASP A 236 16.12 11.53 4.37
N ASN A 237 17.18 10.88 4.87
CA ASN A 237 18.28 10.44 4.02
C ASN A 237 17.85 9.40 2.99
N PHE A 238 16.95 8.49 3.36
CA PHE A 238 16.38 7.53 2.42
C PHE A 238 15.62 8.23 1.28
N ILE A 239 14.77 9.19 1.61
CA ILE A 239 13.99 9.96 0.62
C ILE A 239 14.93 10.77 -0.28
N HIS A 240 15.90 11.47 0.30
CA HIS A 240 16.82 12.33 -0.46
C HIS A 240 17.82 11.52 -1.29
N ASN A 241 18.51 10.56 -0.67
CA ASN A 241 19.66 9.92 -1.29
C ASN A 241 19.30 8.66 -2.10
N GLN A 242 18.29 7.90 -1.65
CA GLN A 242 17.89 6.65 -2.33
C GLN A 242 16.74 6.90 -3.31
N LEU A 243 15.73 7.68 -2.92
CA LEU A 243 14.65 8.02 -3.83
C LEU A 243 14.99 9.24 -4.69
N GLY A 244 16.00 10.05 -4.32
CA GLY A 244 16.44 11.22 -5.09
C GLY A 244 15.39 12.33 -5.14
N LEU A 245 14.59 12.48 -4.08
CA LEU A 245 13.55 13.51 -3.96
C LEU A 245 14.06 14.62 -3.04
N ASP A 246 14.23 15.81 -3.60
CA ASP A 246 14.77 16.97 -2.90
C ASP A 246 13.72 17.77 -2.12
N GLN A 247 14.15 18.84 -1.45
CA GLN A 247 13.25 19.69 -0.67
C GLN A 247 12.26 20.47 -1.54
N GLU A 248 12.63 20.81 -2.77
CA GLU A 248 11.75 21.47 -3.73
C GLU A 248 10.60 20.55 -4.09
N PHE A 249 10.90 19.28 -4.44
CA PHE A 249 9.89 18.25 -4.68
C PHE A 249 8.94 18.10 -3.47
N ILE A 250 9.48 18.02 -2.25
CA ILE A 250 8.67 17.86 -1.03
C ILE A 250 7.73 19.07 -0.85
N GLN A 251 8.22 20.28 -1.09
CA GLN A 251 7.41 21.48 -0.96
C GLN A 251 6.31 21.56 -2.04
N GLU A 252 6.63 21.21 -3.27
CA GLU A 252 5.64 21.14 -4.35
C GLU A 252 4.58 20.07 -4.06
N PHE A 253 4.98 18.90 -3.58
CA PHE A 253 4.07 17.82 -3.19
C PHE A 253 3.11 18.27 -2.07
N ARG A 254 3.62 18.98 -1.05
CA ARG A 254 2.80 19.58 0.01
C ARG A 254 1.82 20.62 -0.53
N ASN A 255 2.25 21.49 -1.44
CA ASN A 255 1.38 22.50 -2.04
C ASN A 255 0.27 21.88 -2.90
N LEU A 256 0.53 20.73 -3.51
CA LEU A 256 -0.43 20.01 -4.34
C LEU A 256 -1.52 19.29 -3.53
N TYR A 257 -1.18 18.78 -2.36
CA TYR A 257 -2.03 17.86 -1.59
C TYR A 257 -2.53 18.39 -0.24
N LEU A 258 -1.99 19.50 0.26
CA LEU A 258 -2.47 20.13 1.49
C LEU A 258 -3.38 21.33 1.18
N GLU A 259 -4.35 21.58 2.07
CA GLU A 259 -5.20 22.78 2.00
C GLU A 259 -4.35 24.04 1.94
N VAL A 260 -4.82 25.04 1.22
CA VAL A 260 -4.19 26.38 1.21
C VAL A 260 -4.39 27.02 2.59
N LYS A 261 -3.36 27.73 3.08
CA LYS A 261 -3.45 28.50 4.35
C LYS A 261 -4.45 29.64 4.24
#